data_9a41f1da1aa9ff3f28789709b7b36a79
#
_entry.id   9a41f1da1aa9ff3f28789709b7b36a79
#
_cell.length_a   1.000
_cell.length_b   1.000
_cell.length_c   1.000
_cell.angle_alpha   90.00
_cell.angle_beta   90.00
_cell.angle_gamma   90.00
#
_symmetry.space_group_name_H-M   'P 1'
#
loop_
_entity.id
_entity.type
_entity.pdbx_description
1 polymer ?
#
loop_
_entity_poly.entity_id
_entity_poly.type
_entity_poly.pdbx_seq_one_letter_code
_entity_poly.pdbx_strand_id
1 'polypeptide(L)'
;MKIILIDNYDSFTFNLYHYLSSYCKVEVVRNDKIDSSEILKKKYNKIVISPGPGNPNQAGNCLKIVKKLYKKIPILGVCLGHQIIGQVFGSKIIQAKTLVHGKTSKIFSKKIGILKNLPKTFDATRYHSLIIDKKTLSKNLSITAETKNGVIMGIQHKNYNVHGVQFHPESIKTKYGLKILKNFIIEK
;
A
#
# COMPACT_ATOMS: atom_id res chain seq x y z
N MET A 1 0.06 17.04 -11.48
CA MET A 1 -0.45 16.16 -10.42
C MET A 1 0.43 16.27 -9.19
N LYS A 2 -0.15 16.33 -7.99
CA LYS A 2 0.54 16.43 -6.70
C LYS A 2 0.14 15.25 -5.81
N ILE A 3 1.11 14.49 -5.32
CA ILE A 3 0.91 13.34 -4.42
C ILE A 3 1.43 13.69 -3.04
N ILE A 4 0.72 13.27 -1.98
CA ILE A 4 1.28 13.20 -0.64
C ILE A 4 1.77 11.77 -0.38
N LEU A 5 3.02 11.64 0.07
CA LEU A 5 3.60 10.41 0.59
C LEU A 5 3.67 10.54 2.12
N ILE A 6 2.80 9.79 2.79
CA ILE A 6 2.76 9.75 4.26
C ILE A 6 3.82 8.79 4.74
N ASP A 7 4.78 9.32 5.47
CA ASP A 7 5.93 8.59 5.97
C ASP A 7 5.67 8.04 7.39
N ASN A 8 5.65 6.74 7.52
CA ASN A 8 5.52 6.02 8.77
C ASN A 8 6.87 5.81 9.48
N TYR A 9 7.80 6.76 9.37
CA TYR A 9 9.13 6.67 9.96
C TYR A 9 9.95 5.48 9.44
N ASP A 10 9.89 5.28 8.12
CA ASP A 10 10.48 4.14 7.43
C ASP A 10 11.64 4.53 6.51
N SER A 11 12.73 3.77 6.53
CA SER A 11 13.91 4.02 5.70
C SER A 11 13.66 3.86 4.20
N PHE A 12 12.64 3.07 3.80
CA PHE A 12 12.27 2.86 2.39
C PHE A 12 11.35 3.94 1.84
N THR A 13 10.85 4.87 2.67
CA THR A 13 9.98 5.96 2.21
C THR A 13 10.63 6.77 1.09
N PHE A 14 11.92 7.06 1.19
CA PHE A 14 12.62 7.85 0.16
C PHE A 14 12.83 7.09 -1.15
N ASN A 15 12.85 5.76 -1.14
CA ASN A 15 12.84 4.98 -2.39
C ASN A 15 11.50 5.15 -3.11
N LEU A 16 10.37 5.11 -2.38
CA LEU A 16 9.05 5.45 -2.94
C LEU A 16 9.02 6.88 -3.48
N TYR A 17 9.57 7.84 -2.72
CA TYR A 17 9.67 9.23 -3.14
C TYR A 17 10.40 9.36 -4.48
N HIS A 18 11.58 8.77 -4.63
CA HIS A 18 12.36 8.84 -5.86
C HIS A 18 11.61 8.29 -7.07
N TYR A 19 10.94 7.14 -6.91
CA TYR A 19 10.16 6.55 -8.00
C TYR A 19 8.93 7.39 -8.38
N LEU A 20 8.19 7.89 -7.39
CA LEU A 20 7.01 8.71 -7.64
C LEU A 20 7.38 10.08 -8.22
N SER A 21 8.48 10.68 -7.77
CA SER A 21 8.96 12.00 -8.21
C SER A 21 9.38 12.02 -9.68
N SER A 22 9.70 10.85 -10.27
CA SER A 22 9.95 10.74 -11.71
C SER A 22 8.70 11.00 -12.57
N TYR A 23 7.52 10.98 -11.98
CA TYR A 23 6.23 11.11 -12.70
C TYR A 23 5.40 12.31 -12.25
N CYS A 24 5.60 12.83 -11.04
CA CYS A 24 4.77 13.88 -10.48
C CYS A 24 5.42 14.59 -9.30
N LYS A 25 4.83 15.72 -8.86
CA LYS A 25 5.26 16.40 -7.64
C LYS A 25 4.86 15.59 -6.41
N VAL A 26 5.82 15.26 -5.56
CA VAL A 26 5.62 14.50 -4.32
C VAL A 26 6.00 15.34 -3.12
N GLU A 27 5.14 15.37 -2.11
CA GLU A 27 5.42 15.97 -0.80
C GLU A 27 5.45 14.85 0.23
N VAL A 28 6.57 14.72 0.98
CA VAL A 28 6.72 13.73 2.05
C VAL A 28 6.37 14.38 3.36
N VAL A 29 5.46 13.78 4.14
CA VAL A 29 5.03 14.30 5.43
C VAL A 29 4.90 13.13 6.41
N ARG A 30 5.40 13.30 7.65
CA ARG A 30 5.29 12.29 8.72
C ARG A 30 3.83 12.02 9.08
N ASN A 31 3.52 10.79 9.45
CA ASN A 31 2.16 10.30 9.72
C ASN A 31 1.45 11.00 10.89
N ASP A 32 2.20 11.59 11.80
CA ASP A 32 1.73 12.37 12.95
C ASP A 32 1.66 13.89 12.66
N LYS A 33 2.21 14.38 11.55
CA LYS A 33 2.29 15.79 11.16
C LYS A 33 1.30 16.20 10.07
N ILE A 34 0.36 15.34 9.74
CA ILE A 34 -0.66 15.61 8.72
C ILE A 34 -1.99 14.97 9.13
N ASP A 35 -3.08 15.63 8.83
CA ASP A 35 -4.43 15.09 9.00
C ASP A 35 -5.26 15.16 7.72
N SER A 36 -6.48 14.62 7.79
CA SER A 36 -7.38 14.56 6.63
C SER A 36 -7.87 15.94 6.18
N SER A 37 -7.97 16.93 7.06
CA SER A 37 -8.44 18.29 6.73
C SER A 37 -7.36 19.05 5.99
N GLU A 38 -6.14 18.93 6.43
CA GLU A 38 -4.97 19.53 5.78
C GLU A 38 -4.71 18.92 4.40
N ILE A 39 -4.86 17.60 4.23
CA ILE A 39 -4.76 16.94 2.93
C ILE A 39 -5.76 17.53 1.94
N LEU A 40 -7.01 17.71 2.36
CA LEU A 40 -8.06 18.32 1.52
C LEU A 40 -7.73 19.80 1.19
N LYS A 41 -7.29 20.58 2.17
CA LYS A 41 -6.90 21.99 2.00
C LYS A 41 -5.76 22.15 0.99
N LYS A 42 -4.75 21.28 1.05
CA LYS A 42 -3.59 21.30 0.14
C LYS A 42 -3.88 20.69 -1.25
N LYS A 43 -5.09 20.18 -1.50
CA LYS A 43 -5.60 19.65 -2.78
C LYS A 43 -4.67 18.61 -3.42
N TYR A 44 -4.23 17.61 -2.66
CA TYR A 44 -3.50 16.48 -3.23
C TYR A 44 -4.41 15.63 -4.12
N ASN A 45 -3.85 15.14 -5.22
CA ASN A 45 -4.57 14.30 -6.17
C ASN A 45 -4.58 12.82 -5.75
N LYS A 46 -3.55 12.37 -5.03
CA LYS A 46 -3.42 10.98 -4.55
C LYS A 46 -2.67 10.94 -3.24
N ILE A 47 -2.91 9.87 -2.48
CA ILE A 47 -2.24 9.58 -1.20
C ILE A 47 -1.47 8.27 -1.35
N VAL A 48 -0.21 8.26 -0.94
CA VAL A 48 0.59 7.04 -0.77
C VAL A 48 0.96 6.92 0.70
N ILE A 49 0.72 5.76 1.30
CA ILE A 49 1.05 5.46 2.70
C ILE A 49 2.23 4.49 2.68
N SER A 50 3.35 4.91 3.24
CA SER A 50 4.61 4.17 3.21
C SER A 50 4.57 2.89 4.05
N PRO A 51 5.57 2.00 3.88
CA PRO A 51 5.93 1.03 4.90
C PRO A 51 6.20 1.70 6.24
N GLY A 52 6.36 0.92 7.28
CA GLY A 52 6.71 1.41 8.61
C GLY A 52 6.81 0.31 9.65
N PRO A 53 7.39 0.62 10.82
CA PRO A 53 7.46 -0.30 11.95
C PRO A 53 6.10 -0.47 12.64
N GLY A 54 6.01 -1.48 13.50
CA GLY A 54 4.87 -1.72 14.37
C GLY A 54 3.64 -2.24 13.64
N ASN A 55 2.48 -1.70 13.97
CA ASN A 55 1.17 -2.12 13.46
C ASN A 55 0.29 -0.91 13.11
N PRO A 56 -0.87 -1.10 12.46
CA PRO A 56 -1.73 0.01 12.05
C PRO A 56 -2.16 0.96 13.15
N ASN A 57 -2.32 0.49 14.39
CA ASN A 57 -2.74 1.36 15.51
C ASN A 57 -1.63 2.33 15.95
N GLN A 58 -0.38 2.06 15.58
CA GLN A 58 0.81 2.87 15.88
C GLN A 58 1.19 3.80 14.71
N ALA A 59 0.41 3.81 13.63
CA ALA A 59 0.70 4.57 12.41
C ALA A 59 0.16 6.01 12.43
N GLY A 60 0.21 6.70 13.57
CA GLY A 60 -0.21 8.09 13.70
C GLY A 60 -1.63 8.33 13.19
N ASN A 61 -1.79 9.26 12.26
CA ASN A 61 -3.11 9.64 11.72
C ASN A 61 -3.59 8.77 10.56
N CYS A 62 -2.81 7.77 10.10
CA CYS A 62 -3.08 7.03 8.87
C CYS A 62 -4.46 6.33 8.85
N LEU A 63 -4.88 5.68 9.95
CA LEU A 63 -6.20 5.05 10.03
C LEU A 63 -7.33 6.07 9.82
N LYS A 64 -7.24 7.25 10.47
CA LYS A 64 -8.22 8.33 10.35
C LYS A 64 -8.23 8.91 8.94
N ILE A 65 -7.05 9.09 8.33
CA ILE A 65 -6.90 9.61 6.96
C ILE A 65 -7.59 8.67 5.97
N VAL A 66 -7.26 7.38 5.99
CA VAL A 66 -7.90 6.40 5.09
C VAL A 66 -9.40 6.39 5.29
N LYS A 67 -9.89 6.30 6.53
CA LYS A 67 -11.33 6.27 6.86
C LYS A 67 -12.09 7.49 6.35
N LYS A 68 -11.49 8.69 6.39
CA LYS A 68 -12.15 9.94 5.97
C LYS A 68 -12.02 10.22 4.46
N LEU A 69 -10.94 9.75 3.81
CA LEU A 69 -10.59 10.18 2.46
C LEU A 69 -10.75 9.12 1.37
N TYR A 70 -10.97 7.84 1.68
CA TYR A 70 -11.01 6.77 0.69
C TYR A 70 -12.05 6.94 -0.43
N LYS A 71 -13.12 7.72 -0.19
CA LYS A 71 -14.16 8.05 -1.18
C LYS A 71 -13.80 9.26 -2.04
N LYS A 72 -12.81 10.04 -1.62
CA LYS A 72 -12.51 11.38 -2.18
C LYS A 72 -11.20 11.42 -2.95
N ILE A 73 -10.21 10.68 -2.50
CA ILE A 73 -8.85 10.73 -3.05
C ILE A 73 -8.34 9.30 -3.21
N PRO A 74 -7.77 8.92 -4.36
CA PRO A 74 -7.12 7.63 -4.57
C PRO A 74 -6.01 7.37 -3.54
N ILE A 75 -5.96 6.15 -2.99
CA ILE A 75 -5.01 5.77 -1.94
C ILE A 75 -4.24 4.50 -2.33
N LEU A 76 -2.93 4.53 -2.18
CA LEU A 76 -2.06 3.36 -2.24
C LEU A 76 -1.41 3.15 -0.87
N GLY A 77 -1.56 1.97 -0.29
CA GLY A 77 -0.85 1.54 0.91
C GLY A 77 0.22 0.51 0.59
N VAL A 78 1.44 0.73 1.08
CA VAL A 78 2.57 -0.19 0.93
C VAL A 78 2.93 -0.78 2.29
N CYS A 79 3.03 -2.10 2.37
CA CYS A 79 3.38 -2.88 3.56
C CYS A 79 2.49 -2.51 4.78
N LEU A 80 2.96 -1.67 5.70
CA LEU A 80 2.12 -1.15 6.79
C LEU A 80 0.89 -0.41 6.25
N GLY A 81 1.03 0.37 5.18
CA GLY A 81 -0.09 1.06 4.53
C GLY A 81 -1.17 0.10 3.99
N HIS A 82 -0.77 -1.07 3.47
CA HIS A 82 -1.70 -2.13 3.07
C HIS A 82 -2.48 -2.69 4.27
N GLN A 83 -1.80 -2.92 5.40
CA GLN A 83 -2.43 -3.40 6.63
C GLN A 83 -3.40 -2.35 7.21
N ILE A 84 -3.03 -1.05 7.17
CA ILE A 84 -3.89 0.07 7.56
C ILE A 84 -5.19 0.04 6.73
N ILE A 85 -5.11 -0.11 5.41
CA ILE A 85 -6.28 -0.23 4.55
C ILE A 85 -7.12 -1.45 4.97
N GLY A 86 -6.50 -2.63 5.13
CA GLY A 86 -7.20 -3.83 5.59
C GLY A 86 -7.97 -3.59 6.88
N GLN A 87 -7.34 -3.00 7.88
CA GLN A 87 -7.93 -2.73 9.20
C GLN A 87 -9.07 -1.70 9.14
N VAL A 88 -8.92 -0.62 8.36
CA VAL A 88 -9.97 0.40 8.21
C VAL A 88 -11.26 -0.19 7.66
N PHE A 89 -11.15 -1.18 6.78
CA PHE A 89 -12.33 -1.87 6.23
C PHE A 89 -12.78 -3.08 7.05
N GLY A 90 -12.20 -3.32 8.24
CA GLY A 90 -12.66 -4.31 9.21
C GLY A 90 -11.96 -5.66 9.17
N SER A 91 -10.89 -5.79 8.39
CA SER A 91 -10.05 -6.99 8.42
C SER A 91 -9.15 -7.01 9.65
N LYS A 92 -8.92 -8.17 10.24
CA LYS A 92 -7.95 -8.34 11.33
C LYS A 92 -6.53 -8.40 10.79
N ILE A 93 -5.61 -7.79 11.52
CA ILE A 93 -4.18 -7.89 11.26
C ILE A 93 -3.60 -8.87 12.27
N ILE A 94 -2.94 -9.90 11.80
CA ILE A 94 -2.41 -11.00 12.61
C ILE A 94 -0.94 -11.23 12.32
N GLN A 95 -0.27 -11.91 13.22
CA GLN A 95 1.10 -12.36 13.00
C GLN A 95 1.16 -13.42 11.91
N ALA A 96 2.11 -13.29 10.99
CA ALA A 96 2.36 -14.28 9.96
C ALA A 96 2.96 -15.55 10.59
N LYS A 97 2.60 -16.72 10.08
CA LYS A 97 3.20 -18.01 10.52
C LYS A 97 4.72 -18.05 10.30
N THR A 98 5.22 -17.33 9.33
CA THR A 98 6.64 -17.25 9.00
C THR A 98 7.05 -15.79 8.83
N LEU A 99 8.04 -15.37 9.60
CA LEU A 99 8.68 -14.07 9.44
C LEU A 99 9.43 -14.03 8.11
N VAL A 100 9.19 -12.97 7.32
CA VAL A 100 9.92 -12.74 6.07
C VAL A 100 10.60 -11.38 6.14
N HIS A 101 11.94 -11.39 6.05
CA HIS A 101 12.74 -10.16 6.10
C HIS A 101 13.78 -10.17 4.97
N GLY A 102 13.64 -9.22 4.03
CA GLY A 102 14.58 -9.02 2.92
C GLY A 102 14.60 -10.13 1.87
N LYS A 103 13.66 -11.07 1.92
CA LYS A 103 13.57 -12.19 0.98
C LYS A 103 12.56 -11.90 -0.13
N THR A 104 12.85 -12.36 -1.33
CA THR A 104 11.89 -12.37 -2.43
C THR A 104 10.93 -13.55 -2.30
N SER A 105 9.71 -13.34 -2.73
CA SER A 105 8.69 -14.40 -2.83
C SER A 105 7.97 -14.29 -4.17
N LYS A 106 7.56 -15.43 -4.70
CA LYS A 106 6.72 -15.48 -5.90
C LYS A 106 5.30 -15.02 -5.56
N ILE A 107 4.85 -13.97 -6.24
CA ILE A 107 3.54 -13.36 -6.09
C ILE A 107 2.66 -13.80 -7.25
N PHE A 108 1.48 -14.31 -6.94
CA PHE A 108 0.47 -14.71 -7.91
C PHE A 108 -0.54 -13.57 -8.06
N SER A 109 -0.50 -12.88 -9.19
CA SER A 109 -1.32 -11.71 -9.51
C SER A 109 -2.59 -12.10 -10.25
N LYS A 110 -3.72 -11.46 -9.91
CA LYS A 110 -4.97 -11.52 -10.67
C LYS A 110 -5.00 -10.54 -11.85
N LYS A 111 -3.95 -9.75 -12.05
CA LYS A 111 -3.81 -8.78 -13.15
C LYS A 111 -4.91 -7.71 -13.20
N ILE A 112 -5.41 -7.29 -12.04
CA ILE A 112 -6.45 -6.26 -11.89
C ILE A 112 -5.91 -5.05 -11.11
N GLY A 113 -6.58 -3.89 -11.24
CA GLY A 113 -6.20 -2.64 -10.59
C GLY A 113 -4.77 -2.25 -10.93
N ILE A 114 -4.00 -1.85 -9.93
CA ILE A 114 -2.59 -1.44 -10.12
C ILE A 114 -1.68 -2.59 -10.57
N LEU A 115 -2.15 -3.84 -10.53
CA LEU A 115 -1.42 -5.01 -11.03
C LEU A 115 -1.79 -5.38 -12.49
N LYS A 116 -2.59 -4.56 -13.17
CA LYS A 116 -2.91 -4.75 -14.59
C LYS A 116 -1.65 -4.72 -15.45
N ASN A 117 -1.67 -5.50 -16.54
CA ASN A 117 -0.56 -5.61 -17.48
C ASN A 117 0.76 -6.11 -16.86
N LEU A 118 0.70 -6.78 -15.70
CA LEU A 118 1.81 -7.54 -15.15
C LEU A 118 1.69 -9.02 -15.53
N PRO A 119 2.80 -9.79 -15.44
CA PRO A 119 2.74 -11.25 -15.53
C PRO A 119 1.82 -11.84 -14.45
N LYS A 120 1.28 -13.04 -14.71
CA LYS A 120 0.49 -13.78 -13.73
C LYS A 120 1.30 -14.08 -12.45
N THR A 121 2.62 -14.22 -12.59
CA THR A 121 3.54 -14.43 -11.48
C THR A 121 4.77 -13.54 -11.62
N PHE A 122 5.24 -12.99 -10.49
CA PHE A 122 6.47 -12.20 -10.43
C PHE A 122 7.10 -12.30 -9.04
N ASP A 123 8.38 -11.98 -8.92
CA ASP A 123 9.08 -11.96 -7.65
C ASP A 123 9.02 -10.56 -7.03
N ALA A 124 8.75 -10.49 -5.72
CA ALA A 124 8.73 -9.26 -4.96
C ALA A 124 9.34 -9.42 -3.57
N THR A 125 9.97 -8.35 -3.09
CA THR A 125 10.63 -8.31 -1.79
C THR A 125 9.62 -8.11 -0.67
N ARG A 126 9.85 -8.80 0.44
CA ARG A 126 8.99 -8.77 1.63
C ARG A 126 9.80 -8.47 2.89
N TYR A 127 9.24 -7.61 3.76
CA TYR A 127 9.83 -7.22 5.06
C TYR A 127 8.72 -7.15 6.13
N HIS A 128 7.95 -8.21 6.34
CA HIS A 128 6.82 -8.12 7.26
C HIS A 128 6.66 -9.35 8.16
N SER A 129 6.23 -9.10 9.40
CA SER A 129 5.80 -10.10 10.37
C SER A 129 4.28 -10.13 10.53
N LEU A 130 3.58 -9.07 10.12
CA LEU A 130 2.11 -8.97 10.18
C LEU A 130 1.50 -9.12 8.79
N ILE A 131 0.28 -9.64 8.75
CA ILE A 131 -0.51 -9.86 7.54
C ILE A 131 -2.00 -9.60 7.79
N ILE A 132 -2.75 -9.34 6.74
CA ILE A 132 -4.21 -9.36 6.79
C ILE A 132 -4.67 -10.83 6.94
N ASP A 133 -5.47 -11.11 7.96
CA ASP A 133 -6.12 -12.40 8.12
C ASP A 133 -7.15 -12.63 7.01
N LYS A 134 -6.87 -13.60 6.15
CA LYS A 134 -7.72 -13.95 5.01
C LYS A 134 -9.14 -14.33 5.42
N LYS A 135 -9.31 -14.94 6.61
CA LYS A 135 -10.63 -15.35 7.14
C LYS A 135 -11.52 -14.17 7.48
N THR A 136 -10.91 -13.02 7.79
CA THR A 136 -11.63 -11.79 8.18
C THR A 136 -11.61 -10.72 7.10
N LEU A 137 -11.18 -11.08 5.87
CA LEU A 137 -11.11 -10.10 4.80
C LEU A 137 -12.47 -9.45 4.57
N SER A 138 -12.48 -8.12 4.62
CA SER A 138 -13.69 -7.33 4.43
C SER A 138 -14.35 -7.62 3.09
N LYS A 139 -15.69 -7.71 3.08
CA LYS A 139 -16.50 -7.84 1.86
C LYS A 139 -16.34 -6.66 0.87
N ASN A 140 -15.84 -5.52 1.37
CA ASN A 140 -15.55 -4.32 0.54
C ASN A 140 -14.24 -4.42 -0.21
N LEU A 141 -13.37 -5.38 0.14
CA LEU A 141 -12.07 -5.58 -0.46
C LEU A 141 -12.05 -6.80 -1.36
N SER A 142 -11.27 -6.73 -2.42
CA SER A 142 -10.93 -7.85 -3.30
C SER A 142 -9.44 -8.14 -3.21
N ILE A 143 -9.07 -9.42 -3.15
CA ILE A 143 -7.67 -9.85 -3.23
C ILE A 143 -7.20 -9.71 -4.68
N THR A 144 -6.11 -8.99 -4.89
CA THR A 144 -5.50 -8.78 -6.22
C THR A 144 -4.23 -9.61 -6.42
N ALA A 145 -3.59 -10.04 -5.33
CA ALA A 145 -2.43 -10.92 -5.37
C ALA A 145 -2.28 -11.73 -4.07
N GLU A 146 -1.66 -12.90 -4.18
CA GLU A 146 -1.37 -13.80 -3.06
C GLU A 146 -0.02 -14.51 -3.27
N THR A 147 0.54 -15.06 -2.19
CA THR A 147 1.60 -16.07 -2.29
C THR A 147 1.00 -17.47 -2.54
N LYS A 148 1.85 -18.45 -2.90
CA LYS A 148 1.42 -19.88 -3.05
C LYS A 148 0.72 -20.39 -1.79
N ASN A 149 1.14 -19.94 -0.60
CA ASN A 149 0.58 -20.34 0.69
C ASN A 149 -0.65 -19.52 1.12
N GLY A 150 -1.24 -18.74 0.20
CA GLY A 150 -2.48 -17.99 0.43
C GLY A 150 -2.34 -16.72 1.29
N VAL A 151 -1.12 -16.23 1.54
CA VAL A 151 -0.93 -14.94 2.21
C VAL A 151 -1.31 -13.83 1.25
N ILE A 152 -2.19 -12.93 1.68
CA ILE A 152 -2.65 -11.79 0.88
C ILE A 152 -1.48 -10.84 0.63
N MET A 153 -1.17 -10.61 -0.63
CA MET A 153 -0.09 -9.73 -1.09
C MET A 153 -0.59 -8.49 -1.81
N GLY A 154 -1.85 -8.46 -2.18
CA GLY A 154 -2.47 -7.31 -2.80
C GLY A 154 -3.97 -7.28 -2.54
N ILE A 155 -4.49 -6.09 -2.30
CA ILE A 155 -5.92 -5.80 -2.14
C ILE A 155 -6.31 -4.57 -2.94
N GLN A 156 -7.60 -4.49 -3.31
CA GLN A 156 -8.22 -3.26 -3.78
C GLN A 156 -9.63 -3.14 -3.23
N HIS A 157 -10.09 -1.91 -3.04
CA HIS A 157 -11.49 -1.66 -2.72
C HIS A 157 -12.36 -1.89 -3.97
N LYS A 158 -13.56 -2.48 -3.81
CA LYS A 158 -14.42 -2.85 -4.94
C LYS A 158 -14.96 -1.66 -5.73
N ASN A 159 -15.22 -0.54 -5.04
CA ASN A 159 -15.93 0.62 -5.60
C ASN A 159 -15.11 1.92 -5.62
N TYR A 160 -13.96 1.97 -4.95
CA TYR A 160 -13.15 3.18 -4.83
C TYR A 160 -11.70 2.88 -5.20
N ASN A 161 -11.00 3.89 -5.70
CA ASN A 161 -9.59 3.78 -6.09
C ASN A 161 -8.69 3.73 -4.84
N VAL A 162 -8.75 2.58 -4.14
CA VAL A 162 -7.94 2.27 -2.95
C VAL A 162 -7.27 0.93 -3.15
N HIS A 163 -5.96 0.92 -3.09
CA HIS A 163 -5.11 -0.23 -3.35
C HIS A 163 -4.13 -0.44 -2.21
N GLY A 164 -3.77 -1.69 -1.96
CA GLY A 164 -2.73 -2.04 -1.01
C GLY A 164 -1.87 -3.18 -1.53
N VAL A 165 -0.55 -3.08 -1.33
CA VAL A 165 0.40 -4.16 -1.59
C VAL A 165 1.20 -4.45 -0.33
N GLN A 166 1.29 -5.73 0.06
CA GLN A 166 2.03 -6.16 1.27
C GLN A 166 3.54 -6.22 1.02
N PHE A 167 3.94 -6.45 -0.22
CA PHE A 167 5.34 -6.42 -0.65
C PHE A 167 5.83 -4.99 -0.92
N HIS A 168 7.12 -4.83 -1.14
CA HIS A 168 7.79 -3.54 -1.35
C HIS A 168 8.03 -3.29 -2.85
N PRO A 169 7.17 -2.50 -3.54
CA PRO A 169 7.36 -2.17 -4.95
C PRO A 169 8.57 -1.28 -5.20
N GLU A 170 9.03 -0.54 -4.19
CA GLU A 170 10.20 0.33 -4.23
C GLU A 170 11.54 -0.42 -4.10
N SER A 171 11.50 -1.71 -3.76
CA SER A 171 12.71 -2.53 -3.66
C SER A 171 13.25 -2.89 -5.04
N ILE A 172 14.56 -2.75 -5.24
CA ILE A 172 15.24 -3.08 -6.50
C ILE A 172 15.02 -4.54 -6.93
N LYS A 173 14.81 -5.45 -5.97
CA LYS A 173 14.53 -6.86 -6.24
C LYS A 173 13.07 -7.15 -6.60
N THR A 174 12.19 -6.14 -6.58
CA THR A 174 10.81 -6.25 -7.06
C THR A 174 10.74 -5.88 -8.53
N LYS A 175 10.82 -6.90 -9.40
CA LYS A 175 11.02 -6.75 -10.86
C LYS A 175 10.07 -5.76 -11.55
N TYR A 176 8.81 -5.68 -11.11
CA TYR A 176 7.77 -4.83 -11.71
C TYR A 176 7.32 -3.70 -10.80
N GLY A 177 8.11 -3.36 -9.78
CA GLY A 177 7.73 -2.36 -8.78
C GLY A 177 7.41 -0.99 -9.38
N LEU A 178 8.28 -0.48 -10.25
CA LEU A 178 8.04 0.77 -10.99
C LEU A 178 6.74 0.76 -11.80
N LYS A 179 6.43 -0.36 -12.45
CA LYS A 179 5.20 -0.48 -13.25
C LYS A 179 3.96 -0.44 -12.37
N ILE A 180 4.01 -1.04 -11.18
CA ILE A 180 2.92 -1.00 -10.18
C ILE A 180 2.68 0.43 -9.73
N LEU A 181 3.74 1.17 -9.35
CA LEU A 181 3.65 2.57 -8.93
C LEU A 181 3.14 3.45 -10.07
N LYS A 182 3.65 3.27 -11.30
CA LYS A 182 3.16 3.96 -12.49
C LYS A 182 1.68 3.69 -12.74
N ASN A 183 1.24 2.43 -12.64
CA ASN A 183 -0.18 2.07 -12.81
C ASN A 183 -1.06 2.84 -11.82
N PHE A 184 -0.66 2.95 -10.54
CA PHE A 184 -1.40 3.75 -9.56
C PHE A 184 -1.44 5.24 -9.94
N ILE A 185 -0.32 5.80 -10.44
CA ILE A 185 -0.23 7.20 -10.84
C ILE A 185 -1.21 7.53 -11.99
N ILE A 186 -1.27 6.67 -13.01
CA ILE A 186 -2.08 6.90 -14.21
C ILE A 186 -3.55 6.44 -14.08
N GLU A 187 -3.89 5.64 -13.06
CA GLU A 187 -5.27 5.20 -12.82
C GLU A 187 -6.14 6.40 -12.42
N LYS A 188 -7.27 6.58 -13.12
CA LYS A 188 -8.22 7.69 -12.90
C LYS A 188 -9.21 7.37 -11.79
#